data_59a0082a381484efcd96613f1c84ee9c
#
_entry.id   59a0082a381484efcd96613f1c84ee9c
#
_cell.length_a   1.000
_cell.length_b   1.000
_cell.length_c   1.000
_cell.angle_alpha   90.00
_cell.angle_beta   90.00
_cell.angle_gamma   90.00
#
_symmetry.space_group_name_H-M   'P 1'
#
loop_
_entity.id
_entity.type
_entity.pdbx_description
1 polymer ?
#
loop_
_entity_poly.entity_id
_entity_poly.type
_entity_poly.pdbx_seq_one_letter_code
_entity_poly.pdbx_strand_id
1 'polypeptide(L)'
;MCREAFSLVLAVCCAVALADPARVKRRKPLTANVGVVSVGLDTYWRQCPGLYDDMLKKADVFEKRVEAHGVKVTSFGISDNPGKAASLIPAMKSADLDLLFVDMVTYATSSTFAPFVRELNCPIVLVALQPDSRLDYEHATIYKQLLNDDFCSVPEFTGVAIRYGRPVADVVIGKLNGDAKAEEEIRQWCSVAHVLHDLRRARIGLMGHVLEAMYDMQVDPTAVSRTFGCHVALCEPDEIMPFYREPVAADVEAMKKRILDFFDTPDPVSDPWTEKLTAKDLEVAAKAACALEKFIEKRNLDGFAYYYEGEAGSPTRELVTNFIVGNSLLTSAGFPMCGEFDLKNCVAMMIFDRLDIGGSFAEFHPIDFDRDTVLVGHDGPHHLNIASKKPVLRSLKKYHGKPGSGAGVEFSIKEGPITMMSLGLKADGSFKFIVAEGESLAGPIPPTGNTNTHGRFPPDVRTFLRKWSLEGPTHHFALGVGHHAAEIKKLGRALGIETVVVTEGR
;
A
#
# COMPACT_ATOMS: atom_id res chain seq x y z
N MET A 1 -35.81 39.69 -43.77
CA MET A 1 -35.59 38.26 -44.01
C MET A 1 -34.12 38.05 -44.29
N CYS A 2 -33.33 37.79 -43.29
CA CYS A 2 -31.99 37.28 -43.42
C CYS A 2 -31.79 36.26 -42.29
N ARG A 3 -31.54 35.03 -42.67
CA ARG A 3 -31.17 33.92 -41.75
C ARG A 3 -29.66 33.94 -41.56
N GLU A 4 -29.21 34.22 -40.36
CA GLU A 4 -27.81 34.02 -39.97
C GLU A 4 -27.61 32.55 -39.57
N ALA A 5 -26.72 31.91 -40.30
CA ALA A 5 -26.27 30.56 -40.01
C ALA A 5 -25.11 30.63 -39.01
N PHE A 6 -25.32 30.09 -37.78
CA PHE A 6 -24.24 29.86 -36.82
C PHE A 6 -23.47 28.57 -37.21
N SER A 7 -22.24 28.74 -37.70
CA SER A 7 -21.30 27.66 -37.86
C SER A 7 -20.68 27.28 -36.52
N LEU A 8 -21.01 26.11 -36.00
CA LEU A 8 -20.38 25.51 -34.82
C LEU A 8 -19.08 24.85 -35.28
N VAL A 9 -17.94 25.47 -34.98
CA VAL A 9 -16.61 24.86 -35.19
C VAL A 9 -16.35 23.93 -34.00
N LEU A 10 -16.48 22.61 -34.24
CA LEU A 10 -16.04 21.59 -33.30
C LEU A 10 -14.51 21.53 -33.32
N ALA A 11 -13.84 22.09 -32.32
CA ALA A 11 -12.42 21.86 -32.08
C ALA A 11 -12.22 20.45 -31.54
N VAL A 12 -11.83 19.53 -32.39
CA VAL A 12 -11.36 18.20 -31.98
C VAL A 12 -9.97 18.39 -31.39
N CYS A 13 -9.87 18.51 -30.07
CA CYS A 13 -8.61 18.32 -29.36
C CYS A 13 -8.20 16.86 -29.49
N CYS A 14 -7.32 16.55 -30.46
CA CYS A 14 -6.53 15.32 -30.43
C CYS A 14 -5.58 15.40 -29.22
N ALA A 15 -6.02 14.92 -28.05
CA ALA A 15 -5.11 14.54 -27.00
C ALA A 15 -4.27 13.39 -27.53
N VAL A 16 -3.00 13.68 -27.87
CA VAL A 16 -2.00 12.64 -28.09
C VAL A 16 -1.88 11.94 -26.73
N ALA A 17 -2.53 10.79 -26.57
CA ALA A 17 -2.30 9.91 -25.46
C ALA A 17 -0.83 9.49 -25.54
N LEU A 18 0.02 10.10 -24.72
CA LEU A 18 1.37 9.59 -24.47
C LEU A 18 1.16 8.14 -24.01
N ALA A 19 1.69 7.19 -24.77
CA ALA A 19 1.61 5.78 -24.39
C ALA A 19 2.14 5.63 -22.95
N ASP A 20 1.30 5.14 -22.06
CA ASP A 20 1.69 4.85 -20.68
C ASP A 20 2.91 3.90 -20.74
N PRO A 21 4.01 4.18 -20.04
CA PRO A 21 5.17 3.30 -20.05
C PRO A 21 4.73 1.88 -19.70
N ALA A 22 5.31 0.88 -20.37
CA ALA A 22 4.93 -0.52 -20.20
C ALA A 22 4.92 -0.88 -18.71
N ARG A 23 3.74 -1.20 -18.17
CA ARG A 23 3.59 -1.58 -16.75
C ARG A 23 4.00 -3.03 -16.54
N VAL A 24 4.74 -3.27 -15.48
CA VAL A 24 4.97 -4.64 -14.99
C VAL A 24 3.67 -5.16 -14.36
N LYS A 25 3.19 -6.30 -14.85
CA LYS A 25 1.96 -6.90 -14.31
C LYS A 25 2.19 -7.52 -12.94
N ARG A 26 1.23 -7.35 -12.06
CA ARG A 26 1.22 -7.98 -10.73
C ARG A 26 1.23 -9.51 -10.82
N ARG A 27 2.02 -10.18 -10.00
CA ARG A 27 2.10 -11.66 -9.93
C ARG A 27 0.84 -12.30 -9.35
N LYS A 28 0.27 -11.67 -8.33
CA LYS A 28 -0.96 -12.12 -7.65
C LYS A 28 -1.96 -10.96 -7.62
N PRO A 29 -3.26 -11.20 -7.86
CA PRO A 29 -4.28 -10.17 -7.70
C PRO A 29 -4.37 -9.73 -6.24
N LEU A 30 -4.78 -8.49 -6.00
CA LEU A 30 -5.16 -8.05 -4.66
C LEU A 30 -6.46 -8.75 -4.26
N THR A 31 -6.53 -9.25 -3.04
CA THR A 31 -7.71 -9.91 -2.48
C THR A 31 -7.94 -9.45 -1.05
N ALA A 32 -9.20 -9.47 -0.61
CA ALA A 32 -9.55 -9.31 0.80
C ALA A 32 -10.90 -9.99 1.07
N ASN A 33 -11.06 -10.55 2.27
CA ASN A 33 -12.31 -11.11 2.77
C ASN A 33 -12.98 -10.09 3.69
N VAL A 34 -14.03 -9.43 3.21
CA VAL A 34 -14.75 -8.40 3.96
C VAL A 34 -16.11 -8.94 4.38
N GLY A 35 -16.36 -8.93 5.69
CA GLY A 35 -17.69 -9.23 6.23
C GLY A 35 -18.59 -8.00 6.21
N VAL A 36 -19.86 -8.20 5.91
CA VAL A 36 -20.90 -7.20 6.13
C VAL A 36 -22.00 -7.81 6.99
N VAL A 37 -22.33 -7.15 8.07
CA VAL A 37 -23.50 -7.48 8.91
C VAL A 37 -24.27 -6.20 9.17
N SER A 38 -25.58 -6.21 8.87
CA SER A 38 -26.47 -5.12 9.24
C SER A 38 -27.02 -5.32 10.66
N VAL A 39 -27.34 -4.24 11.35
CA VAL A 39 -27.92 -4.31 12.70
C VAL A 39 -29.25 -3.55 12.78
N GLY A 40 -30.19 -4.11 13.55
CA GLY A 40 -31.51 -3.55 13.75
C GLY A 40 -32.13 -4.03 15.07
N LEU A 41 -33.43 -3.87 15.22
CA LEU A 41 -34.18 -4.30 16.39
C LEU A 41 -35.47 -5.04 15.98
N ASP A 42 -35.56 -6.31 16.35
CA ASP A 42 -36.65 -7.20 15.94
C ASP A 42 -38.05 -6.73 16.37
N THR A 43 -38.12 -5.96 17.44
CA THR A 43 -39.37 -5.36 17.93
C THR A 43 -40.01 -4.44 16.88
N TYR A 44 -39.19 -3.75 16.09
CA TYR A 44 -39.70 -2.81 15.08
C TYR A 44 -40.39 -3.51 13.91
N TRP A 45 -40.01 -4.73 13.59
CA TRP A 45 -40.59 -5.47 12.46
C TRP A 45 -42.08 -5.72 12.64
N ARG A 46 -42.49 -5.92 13.89
CA ARG A 46 -43.92 -6.11 14.24
C ARG A 46 -44.67 -4.78 14.38
N GLN A 47 -44.01 -3.75 14.83
CA GLN A 47 -44.60 -2.42 15.02
C GLN A 47 -44.78 -1.67 13.71
N CYS A 48 -43.86 -1.85 12.76
CA CYS A 48 -43.80 -1.13 11.50
C CYS A 48 -43.79 -2.14 10.32
N PRO A 49 -44.93 -2.65 9.87
CA PRO A 49 -45.02 -3.58 8.74
C PRO A 49 -44.33 -3.02 7.48
N GLY A 50 -43.49 -3.83 6.84
CA GLY A 50 -42.69 -3.44 5.66
C GLY A 50 -41.32 -2.85 5.99
N LEU A 51 -41.05 -2.42 7.22
CA LEU A 51 -39.76 -1.84 7.60
C LEU A 51 -38.61 -2.83 7.44
N TYR A 52 -38.81 -4.11 7.79
CA TYR A 52 -37.79 -5.15 7.61
C TYR A 52 -37.37 -5.32 6.17
N ASP A 53 -38.31 -5.31 5.22
CA ASP A 53 -38.03 -5.43 3.79
C ASP A 53 -37.25 -4.23 3.26
N ASP A 54 -37.53 -3.04 3.78
CA ASP A 54 -36.78 -1.84 3.42
C ASP A 54 -35.36 -1.85 4.03
N MET A 55 -35.16 -2.41 5.22
CA MET A 55 -33.82 -2.63 5.81
C MET A 55 -33.00 -3.63 4.97
N LEU A 56 -33.62 -4.70 4.49
CA LEU A 56 -32.95 -5.65 3.56
C LEU A 56 -32.51 -4.98 2.28
N LYS A 57 -33.31 -4.07 1.72
CA LYS A 57 -32.92 -3.31 0.51
C LYS A 57 -31.76 -2.36 0.79
N LYS A 58 -31.73 -1.70 1.96
CA LYS A 58 -30.60 -0.85 2.39
C LYS A 58 -29.33 -1.69 2.48
N ALA A 59 -29.40 -2.83 3.16
CA ALA A 59 -28.28 -3.75 3.31
C ALA A 59 -27.71 -4.21 1.95
N ASP A 60 -28.60 -4.63 1.01
CA ASP A 60 -28.20 -5.05 -0.35
C ASP A 60 -27.48 -3.93 -1.13
N VAL A 61 -27.96 -2.68 -0.99
CA VAL A 61 -27.32 -1.52 -1.63
C VAL A 61 -25.90 -1.31 -1.07
N PHE A 62 -25.74 -1.39 0.25
CA PHE A 62 -24.42 -1.23 0.89
C PHE A 62 -23.46 -2.37 0.52
N GLU A 63 -23.90 -3.62 0.58
CA GLU A 63 -23.10 -4.79 0.19
C GLU A 63 -22.56 -4.67 -1.24
N LYS A 64 -23.42 -4.31 -2.20
CA LYS A 64 -23.02 -4.10 -3.60
C LYS A 64 -22.00 -2.98 -3.78
N ARG A 65 -22.08 -1.92 -2.97
CA ARG A 65 -21.08 -0.84 -2.96
C ARG A 65 -19.72 -1.35 -2.48
N VAL A 66 -19.69 -2.14 -1.43
CA VAL A 66 -18.45 -2.74 -0.92
C VAL A 66 -17.85 -3.68 -1.96
N GLU A 67 -18.66 -4.53 -2.59
CA GLU A 67 -18.21 -5.44 -3.68
C GLU A 67 -17.59 -4.69 -4.86
N ALA A 68 -18.14 -3.53 -5.21
CA ALA A 68 -17.65 -2.72 -6.34
C ALA A 68 -16.20 -2.24 -6.16
N HIS A 69 -15.66 -2.26 -4.92
CA HIS A 69 -14.27 -1.95 -4.62
C HIS A 69 -13.30 -3.14 -4.71
N GLY A 70 -13.72 -4.25 -5.33
CA GLY A 70 -12.83 -5.37 -5.67
C GLY A 70 -12.47 -6.29 -4.50
N VAL A 71 -13.22 -6.24 -3.42
CA VAL A 71 -13.09 -7.15 -2.28
C VAL A 71 -14.11 -8.29 -2.35
N LYS A 72 -13.80 -9.42 -1.73
CA LYS A 72 -14.75 -10.53 -1.59
C LYS A 72 -15.64 -10.26 -0.38
N VAL A 73 -16.93 -9.99 -0.63
CA VAL A 73 -17.92 -9.76 0.44
C VAL A 73 -18.52 -11.07 0.92
N THR A 74 -18.66 -11.22 2.23
CA THR A 74 -19.49 -12.24 2.89
C THR A 74 -20.58 -11.54 3.69
N SER A 75 -21.83 -11.65 3.21
CA SER A 75 -23.01 -11.12 3.92
C SER A 75 -23.41 -12.04 5.06
N PHE A 76 -23.72 -11.44 6.22
CA PHE A 76 -24.25 -12.13 7.39
C PHE A 76 -25.71 -11.73 7.71
N GLY A 77 -26.32 -10.94 6.81
CA GLY A 77 -27.69 -10.45 6.95
C GLY A 77 -27.86 -9.50 8.12
N ILE A 78 -29.09 -9.42 8.65
CA ILE A 78 -29.43 -8.49 9.74
C ILE A 78 -29.35 -9.20 11.11
N SER A 79 -28.53 -8.69 12.01
CA SER A 79 -28.47 -9.04 13.44
C SER A 79 -29.41 -8.13 14.22
N ASP A 80 -30.57 -8.61 14.61
CA ASP A 80 -31.66 -7.83 15.18
C ASP A 80 -32.01 -8.18 16.64
N ASN A 81 -31.34 -9.20 17.21
CA ASN A 81 -31.42 -9.58 18.59
C ASN A 81 -30.15 -10.30 19.08
N PRO A 82 -29.91 -10.39 20.42
CA PRO A 82 -28.65 -10.97 20.94
C PRO A 82 -28.44 -12.45 20.57
N GLY A 83 -29.51 -13.23 20.49
CA GLY A 83 -29.44 -14.65 20.12
C GLY A 83 -28.94 -14.83 18.69
N LYS A 84 -29.45 -14.03 17.76
CA LYS A 84 -29.01 -14.04 16.37
C LYS A 84 -27.56 -13.57 16.24
N ALA A 85 -27.17 -12.49 16.93
CA ALA A 85 -25.78 -12.02 16.96
C ALA A 85 -24.81 -13.14 17.39
N ALA A 86 -25.13 -13.86 18.45
CA ALA A 86 -24.31 -14.98 18.93
C ALA A 86 -24.26 -16.14 17.92
N SER A 87 -25.36 -16.43 17.24
CA SER A 87 -25.43 -17.53 16.25
C SER A 87 -24.62 -17.28 14.99
N LEU A 88 -24.28 -16.02 14.65
CA LEU A 88 -23.46 -15.65 13.49
C LEU A 88 -21.96 -15.89 13.71
N ILE A 89 -21.48 -15.92 14.95
CA ILE A 89 -20.05 -15.99 15.28
C ILE A 89 -19.32 -17.17 14.64
N PRO A 90 -19.82 -18.41 14.64
CA PRO A 90 -19.11 -19.52 13.99
C PRO A 90 -18.89 -19.29 12.50
N ALA A 91 -19.88 -18.78 11.78
CA ALA A 91 -19.77 -18.47 10.35
C ALA A 91 -18.79 -17.32 10.11
N MET A 92 -18.82 -16.26 10.92
CA MET A 92 -17.87 -15.13 10.83
C MET A 92 -16.43 -15.58 11.08
N LYS A 93 -16.18 -16.44 12.07
CA LYS A 93 -14.84 -17.00 12.34
C LYS A 93 -14.34 -17.88 11.17
N SER A 94 -15.24 -18.65 10.56
CA SER A 94 -14.89 -19.51 9.42
C SER A 94 -14.63 -18.73 8.13
N ALA A 95 -15.16 -17.52 7.99
CA ALA A 95 -14.97 -16.66 6.81
C ALA A 95 -13.57 -16.02 6.75
N ASP A 96 -12.73 -16.13 7.80
CA ASP A 96 -11.37 -15.59 7.87
C ASP A 96 -11.30 -14.12 7.43
N LEU A 97 -12.11 -13.28 8.08
CA LEU A 97 -12.33 -11.88 7.71
C LEU A 97 -11.07 -11.03 7.95
N ASP A 98 -10.79 -10.15 6.99
CA ASP A 98 -9.76 -9.12 7.10
C ASP A 98 -10.34 -7.82 7.65
N LEU A 99 -11.65 -7.59 7.45
CA LEU A 99 -12.40 -6.42 7.90
C LEU A 99 -13.88 -6.83 8.09
N LEU A 100 -14.54 -6.26 9.10
CA LEU A 100 -15.99 -6.34 9.27
C LEU A 100 -16.60 -4.94 9.23
N PHE A 101 -17.50 -4.72 8.25
CA PHE A 101 -18.42 -3.59 8.30
C PHE A 101 -19.68 -3.98 9.09
N VAL A 102 -20.05 -3.14 10.04
CA VAL A 102 -21.33 -3.22 10.76
C VAL A 102 -22.20 -2.08 10.25
N ASP A 103 -23.17 -2.42 9.41
CA ASP A 103 -24.07 -1.49 8.74
C ASP A 103 -25.27 -1.21 9.67
N MET A 104 -25.37 0.04 10.09
CA MET A 104 -26.40 0.52 11.00
C MET A 104 -27.67 0.85 10.21
N VAL A 105 -28.50 -0.14 9.86
CA VAL A 105 -29.67 0.10 8.99
C VAL A 105 -30.82 0.82 9.68
N THR A 106 -30.89 0.77 11.03
CA THR A 106 -31.83 1.50 11.89
C THR A 106 -31.30 1.44 13.32
N TYR A 107 -32.04 2.00 14.30
CA TYR A 107 -31.70 1.83 15.72
C TYR A 107 -31.57 0.34 16.08
N ALA A 108 -30.53 0.03 16.84
CA ALA A 108 -30.26 -1.30 17.40
C ALA A 108 -29.68 -1.17 18.79
N THR A 109 -29.87 -2.18 19.64
CA THR A 109 -29.22 -2.24 20.97
C THR A 109 -27.81 -2.81 20.84
N SER A 110 -26.88 -2.39 21.67
CA SER A 110 -25.48 -2.87 21.65
C SER A 110 -25.34 -4.37 21.89
N SER A 111 -26.35 -5.04 22.44
CA SER A 111 -26.39 -6.49 22.61
C SER A 111 -26.41 -7.25 21.27
N THR A 112 -26.85 -6.61 20.17
CA THR A 112 -26.80 -7.18 18.81
C THR A 112 -25.42 -7.08 18.17
N PHE A 113 -24.49 -6.33 18.77
CA PHE A 113 -23.15 -6.02 18.29
C PHE A 113 -22.05 -6.60 19.20
N ALA A 114 -22.28 -6.61 20.51
CA ALA A 114 -21.29 -6.99 21.51
C ALA A 114 -20.59 -8.36 21.25
N PRO A 115 -21.29 -9.41 20.76
CA PRO A 115 -20.64 -10.68 20.42
C PRO A 115 -19.55 -10.52 19.34
N PHE A 116 -19.73 -9.63 18.36
CA PHE A 116 -18.75 -9.41 17.30
C PHE A 116 -17.46 -8.82 17.85
N VAL A 117 -17.56 -7.79 18.69
CA VAL A 117 -16.40 -7.18 19.37
C VAL A 117 -15.66 -8.18 20.24
N ARG A 118 -16.38 -9.02 20.98
CA ARG A 118 -15.79 -9.98 21.90
C ARG A 118 -15.07 -11.12 21.20
N GLU A 119 -15.63 -11.62 20.10
CA GLU A 119 -15.24 -12.91 19.52
C GLU A 119 -14.40 -12.82 18.24
N LEU A 120 -14.43 -11.70 17.53
CA LEU A 120 -13.72 -11.55 16.26
C LEU A 120 -12.39 -10.80 16.46
N ASN A 121 -11.38 -11.13 15.65
CA ASN A 121 -10.06 -10.50 15.72
C ASN A 121 -9.78 -9.50 14.59
N CYS A 122 -10.68 -9.40 13.60
CA CYS A 122 -10.55 -8.39 12.53
C CYS A 122 -10.95 -6.99 13.04
N PRO A 123 -10.46 -5.91 12.39
CA PRO A 123 -10.97 -4.56 12.59
C PRO A 123 -12.46 -4.49 12.29
N ILE A 124 -13.17 -3.67 13.06
CA ILE A 124 -14.62 -3.42 12.88
C ILE A 124 -14.80 -1.95 12.54
N VAL A 125 -15.56 -1.66 11.49
CA VAL A 125 -15.95 -0.32 11.06
C VAL A 125 -17.46 -0.22 11.13
N LEU A 126 -17.99 0.75 11.88
CA LEU A 126 -19.42 1.06 11.88
C LEU A 126 -19.74 1.93 10.68
N VAL A 127 -20.89 1.69 10.05
CA VAL A 127 -21.34 2.42 8.87
C VAL A 127 -22.77 2.91 9.10
N ALA A 128 -22.99 4.22 9.08
CA ALA A 128 -24.28 4.88 9.28
C ALA A 128 -24.64 5.70 8.04
N LEU A 129 -25.38 5.11 7.12
CA LEU A 129 -25.71 5.70 5.80
C LEU A 129 -27.24 5.84 5.66
N GLN A 130 -27.76 6.99 6.06
CA GLN A 130 -29.20 7.25 5.93
C GLN A 130 -29.63 7.43 4.47
N PRO A 131 -30.83 6.95 4.09
CA PRO A 131 -31.33 7.06 2.70
C PRO A 131 -31.68 8.48 2.29
N ASP A 132 -32.28 9.26 3.18
CA ASP A 132 -32.72 10.63 2.87
C ASP A 132 -31.65 11.64 3.33
N SER A 133 -31.47 12.75 2.59
CA SER A 133 -30.54 13.82 3.00
C SER A 133 -31.01 14.59 4.24
N ARG A 134 -32.31 14.58 4.49
CA ARG A 134 -32.99 15.10 5.69
C ARG A 134 -34.39 14.52 5.79
N LEU A 135 -34.92 14.48 7.00
CA LEU A 135 -36.36 14.22 7.20
C LEU A 135 -37.19 15.45 6.82
N ASP A 136 -38.44 15.22 6.38
CA ASP A 136 -39.48 16.23 6.42
C ASP A 136 -39.98 16.31 7.89
N TYR A 137 -39.42 17.21 8.65
CA TYR A 137 -39.67 17.32 10.11
C TYR A 137 -41.12 17.62 10.48
N GLU A 138 -41.90 18.21 9.58
CA GLU A 138 -43.31 18.56 9.82
C GLU A 138 -44.25 17.35 9.58
N HIS A 139 -43.88 16.46 8.64
CA HIS A 139 -44.75 15.36 8.19
C HIS A 139 -44.13 13.97 8.36
N ALA A 140 -42.93 13.87 8.97
CA ALA A 140 -42.28 12.60 9.18
C ALA A 140 -43.11 11.68 10.09
N THR A 141 -43.27 10.44 9.68
CA THR A 141 -43.85 9.37 10.50
C THR A 141 -42.77 8.64 11.28
N ILE A 142 -43.16 7.88 12.32
CA ILE A 142 -42.25 6.96 13.03
C ILE A 142 -41.56 6.01 12.05
N TYR A 143 -42.27 5.49 11.05
CA TYR A 143 -41.69 4.66 10.00
C TYR A 143 -40.54 5.38 9.26
N LYS A 144 -40.78 6.60 8.84
CA LYS A 144 -39.76 7.42 8.14
C LYS A 144 -38.58 7.79 9.04
N GLN A 145 -38.83 8.02 10.33
CA GLN A 145 -37.76 8.24 11.30
C GLN A 145 -36.90 6.97 11.42
N LEU A 146 -37.49 5.79 11.65
CA LEU A 146 -36.76 4.53 11.78
C LEU A 146 -36.01 4.14 10.50
N LEU A 147 -36.52 4.52 9.33
CA LEU A 147 -35.87 4.29 8.04
C LEU A 147 -34.56 5.11 7.91
N ASN A 148 -34.43 6.22 8.66
CA ASN A 148 -33.29 7.13 8.64
C ASN A 148 -32.52 7.18 9.97
N ASP A 149 -32.74 6.21 10.86
CA ASP A 149 -32.18 6.22 12.22
C ASP A 149 -30.87 5.41 12.31
N ASP A 150 -30.03 5.58 11.30
CA ASP A 150 -28.78 4.84 11.14
C ASP A 150 -27.71 5.21 12.17
N PHE A 151 -27.73 6.46 12.65
CA PHE A 151 -26.69 6.97 13.54
C PHE A 151 -26.98 6.76 15.04
N CYS A 152 -28.25 6.63 15.43
CA CYS A 152 -28.68 6.72 16.82
C CYS A 152 -27.91 5.77 17.78
N SER A 153 -27.61 4.56 17.35
CA SER A 153 -26.91 3.55 18.17
C SER A 153 -25.36 3.62 18.08
N VAL A 154 -24.81 4.41 17.18
CA VAL A 154 -23.34 4.48 16.98
C VAL A 154 -22.60 4.84 18.26
N PRO A 155 -23.01 5.86 19.06
CA PRO A 155 -22.36 6.18 20.33
C PRO A 155 -22.47 5.05 21.38
N GLU A 156 -23.57 4.32 21.39
CA GLU A 156 -23.75 3.15 22.26
C GLU A 156 -22.78 2.03 21.89
N PHE A 157 -22.66 1.71 20.59
CA PHE A 157 -21.78 0.66 20.09
C PHE A 157 -20.30 0.98 20.32
N THR A 158 -19.89 2.20 20.02
CA THR A 158 -18.49 2.64 20.28
C THR A 158 -18.17 2.63 21.77
N GLY A 159 -19.09 3.06 22.62
CA GLY A 159 -18.94 3.00 24.07
C GLY A 159 -18.75 1.58 24.61
N VAL A 160 -19.52 0.61 24.10
CA VAL A 160 -19.37 -0.80 24.45
C VAL A 160 -18.05 -1.37 23.96
N ALA A 161 -17.64 -1.07 22.72
CA ALA A 161 -16.38 -1.52 22.15
C ALA A 161 -15.17 -1.03 22.98
N ILE A 162 -15.19 0.23 23.42
CA ILE A 162 -14.16 0.81 24.30
C ILE A 162 -14.12 0.07 25.66
N ARG A 163 -15.28 -0.22 26.26
CA ARG A 163 -15.34 -0.95 27.53
C ARG A 163 -14.81 -2.38 27.45
N TYR A 164 -14.89 -2.99 26.26
CA TYR A 164 -14.27 -4.31 26.00
C TYR A 164 -12.77 -4.23 25.69
N GLY A 165 -12.17 -3.01 25.70
CA GLY A 165 -10.76 -2.80 25.34
C GLY A 165 -10.47 -3.02 23.86
N ARG A 166 -11.52 -2.99 23.02
CA ARG A 166 -11.44 -3.24 21.57
C ARG A 166 -12.23 -2.18 20.80
N PRO A 167 -11.73 -0.94 20.76
CA PRO A 167 -12.42 0.14 20.06
C PRO A 167 -12.62 -0.23 18.59
N VAL A 168 -13.72 0.24 18.01
CA VAL A 168 -13.93 0.13 16.57
C VAL A 168 -12.83 0.92 15.81
N ALA A 169 -12.48 0.46 14.65
CA ALA A 169 -11.41 1.09 13.86
C ALA A 169 -11.86 2.43 13.27
N ASP A 170 -13.16 2.56 12.94
CA ASP A 170 -13.71 3.80 12.37
C ASP A 170 -15.24 3.83 12.43
N VAL A 171 -15.79 5.01 12.09
CA VAL A 171 -17.22 5.24 11.87
C VAL A 171 -17.39 6.02 10.57
N VAL A 172 -17.99 5.40 9.56
CA VAL A 172 -18.35 6.05 8.30
C VAL A 172 -19.76 6.61 8.42
N ILE A 173 -19.92 7.90 8.17
CA ILE A 173 -21.21 8.59 8.29
C ILE A 173 -21.54 9.29 6.97
N GLY A 174 -22.78 9.11 6.49
CA GLY A 174 -23.18 9.77 5.25
C GLY A 174 -24.58 9.41 4.77
N LYS A 175 -24.76 9.54 3.46
CA LYS A 175 -25.98 9.12 2.77
C LYS A 175 -25.79 7.78 2.07
N LEU A 176 -26.85 6.99 2.05
CA LEU A 176 -26.85 5.70 1.38
C LEU A 176 -26.58 5.85 -0.14
N ASN A 177 -27.02 6.95 -0.75
CA ASN A 177 -26.84 7.21 -2.17
C ASN A 177 -26.29 8.62 -2.44
N GLY A 178 -25.39 8.74 -3.43
CA GLY A 178 -24.89 10.03 -3.91
C GLY A 178 -24.03 10.81 -2.91
N ASP A 179 -23.28 10.12 -2.04
CA ASP A 179 -22.35 10.73 -1.09
C ASP A 179 -20.89 10.34 -1.42
N ALA A 180 -20.21 11.23 -2.12
CA ALA A 180 -18.84 11.01 -2.56
C ALA A 180 -17.84 10.85 -1.39
N LYS A 181 -18.11 11.49 -0.22
CA LYS A 181 -17.24 11.39 0.94
C LYS A 181 -17.35 10.00 1.59
N ALA A 182 -18.58 9.55 1.83
CA ALA A 182 -18.82 8.22 2.38
C ALA A 182 -18.31 7.12 1.42
N GLU A 183 -18.48 7.30 0.11
CA GLU A 183 -17.97 6.38 -0.90
C GLU A 183 -16.44 6.28 -0.84
N GLU A 184 -15.76 7.42 -0.75
CA GLU A 184 -14.30 7.46 -0.63
C GLU A 184 -13.81 6.79 0.66
N GLU A 185 -14.49 6.97 1.79
CA GLU A 185 -14.13 6.31 3.06
C GLU A 185 -14.32 4.79 2.98
N ILE A 186 -15.39 4.31 2.34
CA ILE A 186 -15.62 2.87 2.09
C ILE A 186 -14.52 2.31 1.19
N ARG A 187 -14.21 3.00 0.07
CA ARG A 187 -13.13 2.63 -0.83
C ARG A 187 -11.79 2.50 -0.09
N GLN A 188 -11.46 3.49 0.74
CA GLN A 188 -10.22 3.48 1.53
C GLN A 188 -10.16 2.28 2.49
N TRP A 189 -11.26 1.94 3.16
CA TRP A 189 -11.31 0.76 4.01
C TRP A 189 -11.19 -0.56 3.24
N CYS A 190 -11.75 -0.65 2.04
CA CYS A 190 -11.55 -1.80 1.15
C CYS A 190 -10.08 -1.91 0.71
N SER A 191 -9.42 -0.78 0.40
CA SER A 191 -7.98 -0.76 0.11
C SER A 191 -7.14 -1.19 1.32
N VAL A 192 -7.48 -0.74 2.51
CA VAL A 192 -6.84 -1.20 3.77
C VAL A 192 -7.05 -2.69 4.00
N ALA A 193 -8.24 -3.23 3.65
CA ALA A 193 -8.50 -4.66 3.77
C ALA A 193 -7.57 -5.51 2.90
N HIS A 194 -7.19 -5.06 1.70
CA HIS A 194 -6.16 -5.73 0.88
C HIS A 194 -4.80 -5.78 1.58
N VAL A 195 -4.41 -4.67 2.22
CA VAL A 195 -3.16 -4.62 3.00
C VAL A 195 -3.20 -5.61 4.16
N LEU A 196 -4.28 -5.60 4.94
CA LEU A 196 -4.46 -6.50 6.10
C LEU A 196 -4.47 -7.96 5.68
N HIS A 197 -5.11 -8.28 4.55
CA HIS A 197 -5.14 -9.63 3.99
C HIS A 197 -3.74 -10.18 3.74
N ASP A 198 -2.94 -9.43 3.01
CA ASP A 198 -1.63 -9.88 2.58
C ASP A 198 -0.61 -9.85 3.73
N LEU A 199 -0.57 -8.78 4.55
CA LEU A 199 0.35 -8.70 5.69
C LEU A 199 0.20 -9.91 6.61
N ARG A 200 -1.02 -10.27 6.96
CA ARG A 200 -1.32 -11.37 7.87
C ARG A 200 -0.89 -12.74 7.34
N ARG A 201 -0.77 -12.89 6.02
CA ARG A 201 -0.43 -14.14 5.33
C ARG A 201 0.95 -14.13 4.71
N ALA A 202 1.61 -12.98 4.68
CA ALA A 202 2.91 -12.82 4.03
C ALA A 202 4.00 -13.66 4.68
N ARG A 203 4.86 -14.19 3.83
CA ARG A 203 6.13 -14.81 4.20
C ARG A 203 7.27 -13.93 3.66
N ILE A 204 7.92 -13.18 4.54
CA ILE A 204 9.00 -12.26 4.17
C ILE A 204 10.35 -12.94 4.42
N GLY A 205 11.13 -13.13 3.37
CA GLY A 205 12.49 -13.67 3.47
C GLY A 205 13.44 -12.60 4.04
N LEU A 206 14.39 -13.05 4.87
CA LEU A 206 15.42 -12.22 5.47
C LEU A 206 16.76 -12.90 5.29
N MET A 207 17.69 -12.30 4.50
CA MET A 207 18.97 -12.91 4.12
C MET A 207 20.15 -12.00 4.39
N GLY A 208 21.13 -12.49 5.16
CA GLY A 208 22.33 -11.75 5.50
C GLY A 208 22.25 -11.04 6.85
N HIS A 209 22.68 -9.79 6.90
CA HIS A 209 22.70 -8.97 8.13
C HIS A 209 22.57 -7.48 7.76
N VAL A 210 22.26 -6.66 8.75
CA VAL A 210 22.30 -5.19 8.63
C VAL A 210 23.74 -4.74 8.40
N LEU A 211 23.93 -3.72 7.57
CA LEU A 211 25.24 -3.10 7.38
C LEU A 211 25.75 -2.58 8.74
N GLU A 212 27.02 -2.82 9.02
CA GLU A 212 27.66 -2.37 10.25
C GLU A 212 27.50 -0.85 10.41
N ALA A 213 27.22 -0.40 11.63
CA ALA A 213 26.95 0.99 12.01
C ALA A 213 25.61 1.60 11.60
N MET A 214 24.74 0.90 10.88
CA MET A 214 23.37 1.37 10.56
C MET A 214 22.35 0.84 11.58
N TYR A 215 22.42 1.34 12.82
CA TYR A 215 21.60 0.84 13.93
C TYR A 215 20.10 1.10 13.77
N ASP A 216 19.70 2.11 13.02
CA ASP A 216 18.30 2.47 12.79
C ASP A 216 17.53 1.42 12.00
N MET A 217 18.20 0.55 11.23
CA MET A 217 17.57 -0.55 10.51
C MET A 217 17.33 -1.79 11.37
N GLN A 218 17.94 -1.89 12.55
CA GLN A 218 17.74 -3.02 13.44
C GLN A 218 16.28 -3.15 13.88
N VAL A 219 15.77 -4.35 13.83
CA VAL A 219 14.41 -4.68 14.30
C VAL A 219 14.33 -6.14 14.74
N ASP A 220 13.56 -6.39 15.77
CA ASP A 220 13.24 -7.75 16.19
C ASP A 220 12.20 -8.37 15.23
N PRO A 221 12.54 -9.47 14.51
CA PRO A 221 11.58 -10.16 13.64
C PRO A 221 10.33 -10.64 14.37
N THR A 222 10.42 -10.95 15.66
CA THR A 222 9.27 -11.33 16.49
C THR A 222 8.29 -10.15 16.67
N ALA A 223 8.82 -8.94 16.87
CA ALA A 223 7.99 -7.74 16.96
C ALA A 223 7.27 -7.45 15.63
N VAL A 224 7.97 -7.65 14.49
CA VAL A 224 7.36 -7.53 13.16
C VAL A 224 6.24 -8.54 12.98
N SER A 225 6.51 -9.82 13.25
CA SER A 225 5.51 -10.89 13.14
C SER A 225 4.29 -10.65 14.04
N ARG A 226 4.51 -10.27 15.30
CA ARG A 226 3.43 -9.96 16.25
C ARG A 226 2.54 -8.82 15.77
N THR A 227 3.14 -7.77 15.19
CA THR A 227 2.41 -6.54 14.86
C THR A 227 1.68 -6.65 13.52
N PHE A 228 2.34 -7.23 12.50
CA PHE A 228 1.82 -7.31 11.13
C PHE A 228 1.21 -8.66 10.77
N GLY A 229 1.45 -9.69 11.59
CA GLY A 229 0.95 -11.06 11.36
C GLY A 229 1.79 -11.89 10.39
N CYS A 230 2.76 -11.28 9.70
CA CYS A 230 3.60 -11.96 8.72
C CYS A 230 4.59 -12.95 9.37
N HIS A 231 5.01 -13.96 8.59
CA HIS A 231 6.10 -14.85 8.97
C HIS A 231 7.44 -14.34 8.40
N VAL A 232 8.43 -14.12 9.26
CA VAL A 232 9.79 -13.78 8.83
C VAL A 232 10.59 -15.06 8.67
N ALA A 233 11.00 -15.37 7.42
CA ALA A 233 11.73 -16.57 7.05
C ALA A 233 13.22 -16.27 6.88
N LEU A 234 14.06 -16.81 7.75
CA LEU A 234 15.50 -16.70 7.57
C LEU A 234 15.95 -17.49 6.34
N CYS A 235 16.78 -16.89 5.53
CA CYS A 235 17.29 -17.43 4.27
C CYS A 235 18.81 -17.33 4.24
N GLU A 236 19.45 -18.36 3.68
CA GLU A 236 20.90 -18.38 3.52
C GLU A 236 21.30 -18.08 2.07
N PRO A 237 22.40 -17.34 1.83
CA PRO A 237 22.90 -17.09 0.47
C PRO A 237 23.16 -18.40 -0.32
N ASP A 238 23.54 -19.46 0.36
CA ASP A 238 23.80 -20.76 -0.27
C ASP A 238 22.53 -21.42 -0.85
N GLU A 239 21.35 -20.97 -0.46
CA GLU A 239 20.09 -21.48 -1.00
C GLU A 239 19.76 -20.94 -2.40
N ILE A 240 20.20 -19.74 -2.72
CA ILE A 240 19.98 -19.09 -4.03
C ILE A 240 21.15 -19.33 -4.99
N MET A 241 22.35 -19.53 -4.45
CA MET A 241 23.57 -19.68 -5.24
C MET A 241 23.53 -20.78 -6.31
N PRO A 242 22.94 -21.97 -6.09
CA PRO A 242 22.82 -23.00 -7.12
C PRO A 242 22.04 -22.52 -8.36
N PHE A 243 20.98 -21.74 -8.19
CA PHE A 243 20.19 -21.19 -9.30
C PHE A 243 20.97 -20.16 -10.12
N TYR A 244 21.91 -19.45 -9.49
CA TYR A 244 22.78 -18.49 -10.15
C TYR A 244 23.93 -19.18 -10.91
N ARG A 245 24.54 -20.22 -10.33
CA ARG A 245 25.67 -20.94 -10.94
C ARG A 245 25.27 -21.84 -12.10
N GLU A 246 24.08 -22.45 -11.99
CA GLU A 246 23.56 -23.39 -12.96
C GLU A 246 22.20 -22.93 -13.52
N PRO A 247 22.15 -21.73 -14.16
CA PRO A 247 20.91 -21.22 -14.70
C PRO A 247 20.50 -22.01 -15.95
N VAL A 248 19.19 -22.11 -16.18
CA VAL A 248 18.68 -22.64 -17.45
C VAL A 248 18.92 -21.61 -18.53
N ALA A 249 19.70 -21.96 -19.56
CA ALA A 249 20.12 -21.01 -20.60
C ALA A 249 18.93 -20.35 -21.32
N ALA A 250 17.86 -21.10 -21.58
CA ALA A 250 16.64 -20.56 -22.21
C ALA A 250 15.95 -19.49 -21.35
N ASP A 251 15.93 -19.68 -20.01
CA ASP A 251 15.36 -18.70 -19.07
C ASP A 251 16.18 -17.41 -19.06
N VAL A 252 17.51 -17.53 -19.10
CA VAL A 252 18.43 -16.38 -19.14
C VAL A 252 18.24 -15.57 -20.43
N GLU A 253 18.16 -16.24 -21.59
CA GLU A 253 17.92 -15.54 -22.86
C GLU A 253 16.53 -14.87 -22.90
N ALA A 254 15.50 -15.53 -22.37
CA ALA A 254 14.16 -14.93 -22.24
C ALA A 254 14.19 -13.71 -21.32
N MET A 255 14.92 -13.76 -20.20
CA MET A 255 15.06 -12.65 -19.26
C MET A 255 15.86 -11.50 -19.90
N LYS A 256 16.93 -11.75 -20.60
CA LYS A 256 17.68 -10.72 -21.37
C LYS A 256 16.77 -10.00 -22.35
N LYS A 257 15.97 -10.75 -23.11
CA LYS A 257 14.99 -10.18 -24.02
C LYS A 257 13.98 -9.30 -23.29
N ARG A 258 13.40 -9.80 -22.18
CA ARG A 258 12.44 -9.05 -21.35
C ARG A 258 13.05 -7.73 -20.84
N ILE A 259 14.30 -7.76 -20.38
CA ILE A 259 15.02 -6.58 -19.91
C ILE A 259 15.18 -5.57 -21.07
N LEU A 260 15.66 -5.98 -22.22
CA LEU A 260 15.88 -5.09 -23.37
C LEU A 260 14.58 -4.54 -23.97
N ASP A 261 13.48 -5.29 -23.91
CA ASP A 261 12.16 -4.81 -24.35
C ASP A 261 11.60 -3.73 -23.37
N PHE A 262 11.92 -3.84 -22.09
CA PHE A 262 11.38 -2.98 -21.05
C PHE A 262 12.20 -1.71 -20.82
N PHE A 263 13.53 -1.80 -20.86
CA PHE A 263 14.45 -0.70 -20.54
C PHE A 263 15.10 -0.09 -21.77
N ASP A 264 15.40 1.21 -21.70
CA ASP A 264 16.33 1.86 -22.63
C ASP A 264 17.77 1.72 -22.14
N THR A 265 18.70 1.54 -23.07
CA THR A 265 20.13 1.35 -22.78
C THR A 265 20.97 2.37 -23.56
N PRO A 266 20.87 3.69 -23.25
CA PRO A 266 21.57 4.74 -23.98
C PRO A 266 23.08 4.71 -23.74
N ASP A 267 23.82 5.34 -24.67
CA ASP A 267 25.23 5.64 -24.46
C ASP A 267 25.35 6.73 -23.37
N PRO A 268 26.21 6.58 -22.36
CA PRO A 268 26.45 7.60 -21.36
C PRO A 268 27.31 8.72 -21.94
N VAL A 269 26.69 9.84 -22.30
CA VAL A 269 27.37 10.96 -22.98
C VAL A 269 27.90 12.02 -22.02
N SER A 270 27.39 12.02 -20.76
CA SER A 270 27.58 13.18 -19.88
C SER A 270 28.13 12.87 -18.48
N ASP A 271 28.27 11.60 -18.13
CA ASP A 271 28.77 11.21 -16.82
C ASP A 271 29.98 10.25 -16.93
N PRO A 272 31.19 10.62 -16.45
CA PRO A 272 32.36 9.76 -16.50
C PRO A 272 32.26 8.53 -15.56
N TRP A 273 31.29 8.47 -14.67
CA TRP A 273 31.11 7.40 -13.70
C TRP A 273 30.14 6.31 -14.16
N THR A 274 29.23 6.64 -15.09
CA THR A 274 28.30 5.67 -15.70
C THR A 274 28.83 5.26 -17.06
N GLU A 275 28.82 3.97 -17.30
CA GLU A 275 29.23 3.41 -18.58
C GLU A 275 28.04 2.79 -19.31
N LYS A 276 28.22 2.57 -20.61
CA LYS A 276 27.28 1.83 -21.44
C LYS A 276 27.11 0.42 -20.87
N LEU A 277 25.86 -0.05 -20.81
CA LEU A 277 25.55 -1.43 -20.45
C LEU A 277 26.29 -2.40 -21.41
N THR A 278 27.10 -3.28 -20.86
CA THR A 278 27.79 -4.32 -21.64
C THR A 278 26.94 -5.58 -21.77
N ALA A 279 27.23 -6.41 -22.76
CA ALA A 279 26.59 -7.72 -22.90
C ALA A 279 26.82 -8.60 -21.66
N LYS A 280 27.98 -8.46 -20.99
CA LYS A 280 28.29 -9.16 -19.76
C LYS A 280 27.43 -8.68 -18.59
N ASP A 281 27.25 -7.37 -18.42
CA ASP A 281 26.39 -6.81 -17.35
C ASP A 281 24.95 -7.28 -17.52
N LEU A 282 24.44 -7.27 -18.77
CA LEU A 282 23.11 -7.77 -19.07
C LEU A 282 22.95 -9.24 -18.75
N GLU A 283 23.95 -10.07 -19.07
CA GLU A 283 23.90 -11.49 -18.79
C GLU A 283 23.91 -11.77 -17.27
N VAL A 284 24.78 -11.09 -16.53
CA VAL A 284 24.86 -11.24 -15.07
C VAL A 284 23.55 -10.79 -14.41
N ALA A 285 22.99 -9.65 -14.81
CA ALA A 285 21.71 -9.16 -14.31
C ALA A 285 20.56 -10.15 -14.62
N ALA A 286 20.53 -10.72 -15.83
CA ALA A 286 19.54 -11.70 -16.21
C ALA A 286 19.67 -13.02 -15.40
N LYS A 287 20.89 -13.52 -15.18
CA LYS A 287 21.13 -14.69 -14.33
C LYS A 287 20.68 -14.45 -12.89
N ALA A 288 21.01 -13.28 -12.33
CA ALA A 288 20.60 -12.91 -10.98
C ALA A 288 19.08 -12.80 -10.86
N ALA A 289 18.40 -12.21 -11.85
CA ALA A 289 16.94 -12.13 -11.89
C ALA A 289 16.29 -13.52 -11.96
N CYS A 290 16.79 -14.42 -12.81
CA CYS A 290 16.30 -15.80 -12.89
C CYS A 290 16.51 -16.56 -11.58
N ALA A 291 17.67 -16.38 -10.94
CA ALA A 291 17.96 -17.01 -9.65
C ALA A 291 17.00 -16.54 -8.55
N LEU A 292 16.73 -15.24 -8.50
CA LEU A 292 15.72 -14.65 -7.60
C LEU A 292 14.34 -15.26 -7.83
N GLU A 293 13.83 -15.29 -9.06
CA GLU A 293 12.50 -15.84 -9.35
C GLU A 293 12.38 -17.28 -8.87
N LYS A 294 13.37 -18.14 -9.15
CA LYS A 294 13.38 -19.54 -8.69
C LYS A 294 13.50 -19.70 -7.18
N PHE A 295 14.30 -18.85 -6.55
CA PHE A 295 14.47 -18.87 -5.10
C PHE A 295 13.19 -18.48 -4.36
N ILE A 296 12.53 -17.38 -4.77
CA ILE A 296 11.28 -16.95 -4.14
C ILE A 296 10.15 -17.96 -4.32
N GLU A 297 10.10 -18.63 -5.46
CA GLU A 297 9.14 -19.72 -5.70
C GLU A 297 9.44 -20.93 -4.78
N LYS A 298 10.69 -21.39 -4.73
CA LYS A 298 11.11 -22.50 -3.87
C LYS A 298 10.80 -22.26 -2.40
N ARG A 299 11.00 -21.02 -1.93
CA ARG A 299 10.77 -20.63 -0.52
C ARG A 299 9.35 -20.16 -0.24
N ASN A 300 8.51 -20.01 -1.28
CA ASN A 300 7.17 -19.44 -1.21
C ASN A 300 7.16 -18.11 -0.47
N LEU A 301 7.96 -17.15 -0.95
CA LEU A 301 8.07 -15.82 -0.34
C LEU A 301 7.09 -14.84 -0.98
N ASP A 302 6.68 -13.83 -0.19
CA ASP A 302 5.83 -12.71 -0.60
C ASP A 302 6.54 -11.35 -0.52
N GLY A 303 7.73 -11.31 0.05
CA GLY A 303 8.63 -10.17 0.13
C GLY A 303 10.03 -10.63 0.53
N PHE A 304 11.03 -9.76 0.37
CA PHE A 304 12.42 -10.13 0.64
C PHE A 304 13.26 -8.92 1.06
N ALA A 305 13.91 -9.00 2.23
CA ALA A 305 14.94 -8.06 2.66
C ALA A 305 16.30 -8.78 2.68
N TYR A 306 17.31 -8.16 2.08
CA TYR A 306 18.60 -8.81 1.89
C TYR A 306 19.77 -7.85 2.09
N TYR A 307 20.90 -8.36 2.53
CA TYR A 307 22.15 -7.62 2.55
C TYR A 307 22.75 -7.58 1.13
N TYR A 308 22.94 -6.37 0.60
CA TYR A 308 23.32 -6.13 -0.80
C TYR A 308 24.81 -6.29 -1.08
N GLU A 309 25.62 -6.44 -0.07
CA GLU A 309 27.07 -6.58 -0.17
C GLU A 309 27.50 -7.98 0.29
N GLY A 310 28.74 -8.24 0.36
CA GLY A 310 29.37 -9.45 0.83
C GLY A 310 30.87 -9.26 0.82
N GLU A 311 31.62 -10.28 1.14
CA GLU A 311 33.06 -10.22 1.10
C GLU A 311 33.57 -9.98 -0.33
N ALA A 312 34.53 -9.06 -0.47
CA ALA A 312 35.09 -8.67 -1.76
C ALA A 312 35.62 -9.89 -2.54
N GLY A 313 35.17 -10.00 -3.80
CA GLY A 313 35.57 -11.12 -4.67
C GLY A 313 34.81 -12.44 -4.44
N SER A 314 33.87 -12.49 -3.49
CA SER A 314 33.05 -13.68 -3.29
C SER A 314 31.97 -13.80 -4.38
N PRO A 315 31.59 -15.04 -4.78
CA PRO A 315 30.45 -15.24 -5.68
C PRO A 315 29.12 -14.73 -5.12
N THR A 316 28.96 -14.73 -3.80
CA THR A 316 27.78 -14.19 -3.12
C THR A 316 27.65 -12.69 -3.37
N ARG A 317 28.76 -11.93 -3.25
CA ARG A 317 28.77 -10.49 -3.56
C ARG A 317 28.41 -10.22 -5.01
N GLU A 318 28.97 -10.99 -5.96
CA GLU A 318 28.62 -10.84 -7.36
C GLU A 318 27.11 -11.03 -7.58
N LEU A 319 26.51 -12.03 -6.96
CA LEU A 319 25.07 -12.30 -7.05
C LEU A 319 24.24 -11.16 -6.46
N VAL A 320 24.46 -10.80 -5.17
CA VAL A 320 23.58 -9.87 -4.46
C VAL A 320 23.68 -8.42 -4.97
N THR A 321 24.85 -7.99 -5.43
CA THR A 321 25.02 -6.68 -6.07
C THR A 321 24.30 -6.59 -7.43
N ASN A 322 24.03 -7.72 -8.08
CA ASN A 322 23.33 -7.80 -9.35
C ASN A 322 21.82 -8.07 -9.22
N PHE A 323 21.26 -8.01 -8.01
CA PHE A 323 19.81 -8.12 -7.81
C PHE A 323 19.01 -6.93 -8.35
N ILE A 324 19.63 -5.78 -8.61
CA ILE A 324 18.95 -4.50 -8.90
C ILE A 324 17.85 -4.63 -9.96
N VAL A 325 18.13 -5.24 -11.10
CA VAL A 325 17.16 -5.38 -12.19
C VAL A 325 16.05 -6.36 -11.81
N GLY A 326 16.43 -7.53 -11.30
CA GLY A 326 15.48 -8.55 -10.82
C GLY A 326 14.59 -8.03 -9.69
N ASN A 327 15.18 -7.32 -8.72
CA ASN A 327 14.46 -6.63 -7.65
C ASN A 327 13.45 -5.64 -8.21
N SER A 328 13.85 -4.75 -9.13
CA SER A 328 12.96 -3.75 -9.70
C SER A 328 11.77 -4.39 -10.43
N LEU A 329 12.01 -5.45 -11.21
CA LEU A 329 10.95 -6.19 -11.89
C LEU A 329 10.01 -6.89 -10.88
N LEU A 330 10.54 -7.52 -9.86
CA LEU A 330 9.77 -8.24 -8.83
C LEU A 330 8.99 -7.28 -7.93
N THR A 331 9.62 -6.21 -7.45
CA THR A 331 8.95 -5.16 -6.66
C THR A 331 7.77 -4.58 -7.42
N SER A 332 7.96 -4.29 -8.72
CA SER A 332 6.89 -3.77 -9.59
C SER A 332 5.81 -4.81 -9.91
N ALA A 333 6.12 -6.08 -9.78
CA ALA A 333 5.17 -7.18 -9.93
C ALA A 333 4.42 -7.55 -8.61
N GLY A 334 4.57 -6.74 -7.57
CA GLY A 334 3.91 -6.94 -6.27
C GLY A 334 4.67 -7.84 -5.31
N PHE A 335 5.98 -8.00 -5.51
CA PHE A 335 6.89 -8.69 -4.60
C PHE A 335 7.94 -7.70 -4.08
N PRO A 336 7.67 -6.96 -2.98
CA PRO A 336 8.58 -5.95 -2.47
C PRO A 336 9.92 -6.56 -2.07
N MET A 337 11.00 -5.95 -2.58
CA MET A 337 12.36 -6.32 -2.22
C MET A 337 13.13 -5.11 -1.73
N CYS A 338 13.72 -5.24 -0.54
CA CYS A 338 14.45 -4.17 0.11
C CYS A 338 15.93 -4.56 0.27
N GLY A 339 16.82 -3.70 -0.18
CA GLY A 339 18.25 -3.82 0.10
C GLY A 339 18.59 -3.56 1.57
N GLU A 340 19.87 -3.66 1.91
CA GLU A 340 20.42 -3.28 3.21
C GLU A 340 19.84 -4.03 4.43
N PHE A 341 19.17 -5.18 4.17
CA PHE A 341 18.53 -5.98 5.21
C PHE A 341 17.37 -5.24 5.95
N ASP A 342 16.83 -4.16 5.36
CA ASP A 342 15.80 -3.34 6.00
C ASP A 342 14.42 -4.00 5.94
N LEU A 343 14.15 -4.89 6.90
CA LEU A 343 12.87 -5.57 7.04
C LEU A 343 11.70 -4.59 7.28
N LYS A 344 11.93 -3.50 7.99
CA LYS A 344 10.88 -2.50 8.26
C LYS A 344 10.45 -1.81 6.98
N ASN A 345 11.40 -1.40 6.14
CA ASN A 345 11.07 -0.77 4.89
C ASN A 345 10.48 -1.79 3.87
N CYS A 346 10.87 -3.06 3.91
CA CYS A 346 10.21 -4.11 3.13
C CYS A 346 8.71 -4.21 3.47
N VAL A 347 8.34 -4.12 4.76
CA VAL A 347 6.94 -4.06 5.21
C VAL A 347 6.25 -2.78 4.71
N ALA A 348 6.93 -1.61 4.80
CA ALA A 348 6.39 -0.34 4.31
C ALA A 348 6.14 -0.38 2.79
N MET A 349 7.08 -0.93 2.02
CA MET A 349 6.93 -1.14 0.57
C MET A 349 5.76 -2.10 0.26
N MET A 350 5.57 -3.16 1.06
CA MET A 350 4.44 -4.07 0.92
C MET A 350 3.11 -3.35 1.15
N ILE A 351 3.01 -2.52 2.17
CA ILE A 351 1.82 -1.71 2.46
C ILE A 351 1.48 -0.84 1.24
N PHE A 352 2.45 -0.13 0.69
CA PHE A 352 2.26 0.76 -0.45
C PHE A 352 1.87 0.00 -1.73
N ASP A 353 2.51 -1.14 -1.97
CA ASP A 353 2.13 -1.99 -3.10
C ASP A 353 0.69 -2.50 -2.98
N ARG A 354 0.24 -2.88 -1.77
CA ARG A 354 -1.14 -3.39 -1.56
C ARG A 354 -2.18 -2.26 -1.57
N LEU A 355 -1.79 -1.02 -1.36
CA LEU A 355 -2.61 0.17 -1.65
C LEU A 355 -2.65 0.51 -3.15
N ASP A 356 -1.89 -0.19 -3.99
CA ASP A 356 -1.72 0.02 -5.45
C ASP A 356 -1.11 1.40 -5.82
N ILE A 357 -0.23 1.91 -4.98
CA ILE A 357 0.39 3.24 -5.13
C ILE A 357 1.88 3.21 -5.45
N GLY A 358 2.45 2.04 -5.62
CA GLY A 358 3.88 1.81 -5.85
C GLY A 358 4.55 1.17 -4.64
N GLY A 359 5.43 1.86 -3.97
CA GLY A 359 6.25 1.34 -2.87
C GLY A 359 7.69 1.17 -3.28
N SER A 360 8.31 2.26 -3.78
CA SER A 360 9.73 2.29 -4.12
C SER A 360 10.56 2.47 -2.86
N PHE A 361 11.72 1.81 -2.83
CA PHE A 361 12.75 2.01 -1.82
C PHE A 361 13.37 3.38 -2.00
N ALA A 362 13.40 4.23 -0.97
CA ALA A 362 13.86 5.62 -1.08
C ALA A 362 14.49 6.15 0.21
N GLU A 363 15.33 7.17 0.02
CA GLU A 363 15.94 7.99 1.06
C GLU A 363 16.05 9.45 0.59
N PHE A 364 16.53 10.36 1.45
CA PHE A 364 16.80 11.74 1.06
C PHE A 364 18.23 11.91 0.58
N HIS A 365 18.36 12.70 -0.48
CA HIS A 365 19.61 13.13 -1.08
C HIS A 365 19.78 14.67 -0.93
N PRO A 366 20.66 15.36 -1.68
CA PRO A 366 20.88 16.79 -1.53
C PRO A 366 19.62 17.65 -1.60
N ILE A 367 19.62 18.71 -0.83
CA ILE A 367 18.55 19.73 -0.76
C ILE A 367 18.82 20.83 -1.79
N ASP A 368 17.81 21.21 -2.52
CA ASP A 368 17.77 22.41 -3.36
C ASP A 368 17.00 23.52 -2.63
N PHE A 369 17.76 24.42 -2.00
CA PHE A 369 17.18 25.53 -1.24
C PHE A 369 16.58 26.62 -2.12
N ASP A 370 16.99 26.73 -3.38
CA ASP A 370 16.48 27.75 -4.31
C ASP A 370 15.11 27.34 -4.84
N ARG A 371 14.88 26.02 -5.02
CA ARG A 371 13.60 25.47 -5.50
C ARG A 371 12.70 24.98 -4.36
N ASP A 372 13.15 25.06 -3.12
CA ASP A 372 12.45 24.52 -1.95
C ASP A 372 12.10 23.04 -2.09
N THR A 373 13.05 22.23 -2.57
CA THR A 373 12.89 20.80 -2.79
C THR A 373 14.03 20.00 -2.17
N VAL A 374 13.78 18.72 -1.97
CA VAL A 374 14.81 17.72 -1.64
C VAL A 374 14.80 16.64 -2.71
N LEU A 375 15.97 16.18 -3.11
CA LEU A 375 16.07 15.04 -4.02
C LEU A 375 15.71 13.77 -3.23
N VAL A 376 14.75 13.00 -3.76
CA VAL A 376 14.21 11.79 -3.13
C VAL A 376 14.41 10.63 -4.07
N GLY A 377 15.02 9.56 -3.60
CA GLY A 377 15.25 8.37 -4.40
C GLY A 377 16.17 7.39 -3.68
N HIS A 378 16.81 6.52 -4.41
CA HIS A 378 17.82 5.60 -3.89
C HIS A 378 18.72 5.12 -5.02
N ASP A 379 19.86 4.60 -4.65
CA ASP A 379 20.75 3.88 -5.56
C ASP A 379 20.25 2.44 -5.73
N GLY A 380 20.07 2.00 -6.96
CA GLY A 380 19.80 0.58 -7.24
C GLY A 380 18.37 0.25 -7.64
N PRO A 381 17.63 -0.59 -6.88
CA PRO A 381 16.33 -1.10 -7.31
C PRO A 381 15.16 -0.15 -7.00
N HIS A 382 14.19 -0.10 -7.91
CA HIS A 382 13.02 0.77 -7.77
C HIS A 382 11.72 0.14 -8.31
N HIS A 383 10.59 0.69 -7.90
CA HIS A 383 9.26 0.31 -8.37
C HIS A 383 8.97 0.94 -9.74
N LEU A 384 9.13 0.18 -10.83
CA LEU A 384 9.08 0.67 -12.22
C LEU A 384 7.73 1.26 -12.63
N ASN A 385 6.61 0.84 -12.01
CA ASN A 385 5.27 1.33 -12.37
C ASN A 385 5.00 2.79 -11.96
N ILE A 386 5.89 3.40 -11.16
CA ILE A 386 5.81 4.83 -10.80
C ILE A 386 6.74 5.71 -11.66
N ALA A 387 7.42 5.14 -12.64
CA ALA A 387 8.30 5.86 -13.54
C ALA A 387 7.52 6.85 -14.42
N SER A 388 8.04 8.07 -14.59
CA SER A 388 7.46 9.09 -15.47
C SER A 388 7.68 8.79 -16.95
N LYS A 389 8.75 8.08 -17.27
CA LYS A 389 9.16 7.69 -18.63
C LYS A 389 9.68 6.26 -18.61
N LYS A 390 9.98 5.73 -19.79
CA LYS A 390 10.60 4.41 -19.92
C LYS A 390 11.90 4.37 -19.09
N PRO A 391 12.06 3.40 -18.17
CA PRO A 391 13.27 3.31 -17.35
C PRO A 391 14.54 3.04 -18.17
N VAL A 392 15.66 3.52 -17.67
CA VAL A 392 16.98 3.38 -18.30
C VAL A 392 17.82 2.40 -17.50
N LEU A 393 18.60 1.57 -18.18
CA LEU A 393 19.68 0.78 -17.58
C LEU A 393 21.04 1.38 -17.93
N ARG A 394 21.89 1.49 -16.93
CA ARG A 394 23.29 1.86 -17.06
C ARG A 394 24.18 0.81 -16.40
N SER A 395 25.42 0.67 -16.86
CA SER A 395 26.42 -0.15 -16.15
C SER A 395 26.85 0.52 -14.86
N LEU A 396 26.91 -0.24 -13.77
CA LEU A 396 27.35 0.21 -12.45
C LEU A 396 28.80 -0.20 -12.22
N LYS A 397 29.76 0.63 -12.61
CA LYS A 397 31.18 0.37 -12.31
C LYS A 397 31.63 0.87 -10.96
N LYS A 398 31.00 1.93 -10.44
CA LYS A 398 31.27 2.46 -9.10
C LYS A 398 29.97 2.77 -8.39
N TYR A 399 29.87 2.26 -7.19
CA TYR A 399 28.71 2.42 -6.32
C TYR A 399 29.19 2.80 -4.93
N HIS A 400 28.79 3.96 -4.41
CA HIS A 400 29.25 4.51 -3.13
C HIS A 400 30.76 4.44 -2.91
N GLY A 401 31.56 4.80 -3.93
CA GLY A 401 33.03 4.74 -3.88
C GLY A 401 33.62 3.33 -3.90
N LYS A 402 32.81 2.29 -4.00
CA LYS A 402 33.22 0.88 -4.10
C LYS A 402 33.16 0.39 -5.55
N PRO A 403 34.04 -0.53 -5.98
CA PRO A 403 33.89 -1.17 -7.29
C PRO A 403 32.56 -1.89 -7.38
N GLY A 404 31.68 -1.44 -8.23
CA GLY A 404 30.43 -2.10 -8.55
C GLY A 404 30.53 -2.98 -9.79
N SER A 405 29.56 -3.85 -10.00
CA SER A 405 29.35 -4.61 -11.22
C SER A 405 27.85 -4.73 -11.48
N GLY A 406 27.47 -4.83 -12.77
CA GLY A 406 26.08 -5.04 -13.17
C GLY A 406 25.39 -3.80 -13.66
N ALA A 407 24.06 -3.78 -13.58
CA ALA A 407 23.20 -2.76 -14.14
C ALA A 407 22.42 -2.01 -13.05
N GLY A 408 22.41 -0.67 -13.13
CA GLY A 408 21.56 0.23 -12.33
C GLY A 408 20.32 0.64 -13.08
N VAL A 409 19.25 0.93 -12.34
CA VAL A 409 17.97 1.40 -12.87
C VAL A 409 17.83 2.89 -12.62
N GLU A 410 17.58 3.67 -13.66
CA GLU A 410 17.46 5.13 -13.62
C GLU A 410 16.14 5.58 -14.24
N PHE A 411 15.37 6.39 -13.52
CA PHE A 411 14.22 7.12 -14.03
C PHE A 411 13.81 8.26 -13.08
N SER A 412 13.01 9.19 -13.58
CA SER A 412 12.29 10.14 -12.71
C SER A 412 10.91 9.58 -12.36
N ILE A 413 10.46 9.84 -11.13
CA ILE A 413 9.12 9.45 -10.68
C ILE A 413 8.07 10.33 -11.34
N LYS A 414 6.86 9.81 -11.57
CA LYS A 414 5.70 10.55 -12.10
C LYS A 414 5.51 11.86 -11.34
N GLU A 415 5.29 12.93 -12.10
CA GLU A 415 4.99 14.24 -11.54
C GLU A 415 3.61 14.24 -10.86
N GLY A 416 3.46 15.05 -9.83
CA GLY A 416 2.23 15.21 -9.07
C GLY A 416 2.32 14.68 -7.63
N PRO A 417 1.17 14.38 -7.01
CA PRO A 417 1.11 13.96 -5.61
C PRO A 417 1.94 12.72 -5.32
N ILE A 418 2.64 12.72 -4.18
CA ILE A 418 3.38 11.58 -3.65
C ILE A 418 3.13 11.42 -2.16
N THR A 419 3.24 10.19 -1.69
CA THR A 419 3.23 9.85 -0.27
C THR A 419 4.50 9.09 0.08
N MET A 420 5.08 9.39 1.24
CA MET A 420 6.20 8.66 1.83
C MET A 420 5.80 8.10 3.18
N MET A 421 6.32 6.92 3.54
CA MET A 421 6.14 6.33 4.87
C MET A 421 7.39 5.62 5.33
N SER A 422 7.90 6.01 6.50
CA SER A 422 8.90 5.25 7.25
C SER A 422 8.27 4.51 8.41
N LEU A 423 8.72 3.30 8.67
CA LEU A 423 8.31 2.48 9.80
C LEU A 423 9.32 2.66 10.95
N GLY A 424 9.07 3.68 11.77
CA GLY A 424 9.90 3.99 12.94
C GLY A 424 9.65 3.05 14.12
N LEU A 425 10.61 2.99 15.05
CA LEU A 425 10.48 2.31 16.34
C LEU A 425 10.53 3.33 17.47
N LYS A 426 9.65 3.16 18.45
CA LYS A 426 9.69 3.90 19.72
C LYS A 426 10.65 3.23 20.71
N ALA A 427 10.97 3.92 21.78
CA ALA A 427 11.88 3.41 22.82
C ALA A 427 11.40 2.12 23.49
N ASP A 428 10.10 1.87 23.51
CA ASP A 428 9.49 0.64 24.01
C ASP A 428 9.46 -0.50 22.98
N GLY A 429 10.01 -0.28 21.77
CA GLY A 429 10.04 -1.23 20.68
C GLY A 429 8.72 -1.34 19.89
N SER A 430 7.70 -0.52 20.20
CA SER A 430 6.49 -0.45 19.40
C SER A 430 6.72 0.35 18.11
N PHE A 431 5.95 0.00 17.06
CA PHE A 431 6.05 0.66 15.77
C PHE A 431 5.30 2.00 15.73
N LYS A 432 5.77 2.88 14.84
CA LYS A 432 5.12 4.14 14.48
C LYS A 432 5.20 4.33 12.97
N PHE A 433 4.08 4.69 12.33
CA PHE A 433 4.06 5.16 10.96
C PHE A 433 4.38 6.66 10.94
N ILE A 434 5.44 7.03 10.22
CA ILE A 434 5.83 8.41 9.97
C ILE A 434 5.56 8.67 8.49
N VAL A 435 4.59 9.54 8.21
CA VAL A 435 4.02 9.75 6.89
C VAL A 435 4.23 11.19 6.44
N ALA A 436 4.49 11.39 5.16
CA ALA A 436 4.48 12.71 4.55
C ALA A 436 3.80 12.66 3.19
N GLU A 437 2.99 13.68 2.90
CA GLU A 437 2.43 13.94 1.59
C GLU A 437 3.09 15.17 0.98
N GLY A 438 3.43 15.08 -0.30
CA GLY A 438 4.08 16.14 -1.04
C GLY A 438 3.85 16.01 -2.54
N GLU A 439 4.72 16.61 -3.32
CA GLU A 439 4.67 16.58 -4.78
C GLU A 439 6.01 16.19 -5.37
N SER A 440 6.00 15.33 -6.37
CA SER A 440 7.11 15.08 -7.29
C SER A 440 7.09 16.14 -8.39
N LEU A 441 8.16 16.91 -8.50
CA LEU A 441 8.27 17.99 -9.48
C LEU A 441 9.16 17.58 -10.66
N ALA A 442 8.84 18.15 -11.82
CA ALA A 442 9.71 18.06 -13.00
C ALA A 442 11.10 18.64 -12.75
N GLY A 443 12.10 18.01 -13.29
CA GLY A 443 13.48 18.50 -13.26
C GLY A 443 14.49 17.46 -13.69
N PRO A 444 15.70 17.89 -14.06
CA PRO A 444 16.78 16.96 -14.35
C PRO A 444 17.21 16.23 -13.08
N ILE A 445 17.44 14.94 -13.20
CA ILE A 445 18.06 14.14 -12.14
C ILE A 445 19.52 13.86 -12.52
N PRO A 446 20.42 13.61 -11.55
CA PRO A 446 21.79 13.22 -11.85
C PRO A 446 21.80 11.94 -12.72
N PRO A 447 22.56 11.91 -13.84
CA PRO A 447 22.61 10.74 -14.72
C PRO A 447 23.56 9.66 -14.17
N THR A 448 23.34 9.22 -12.95
CA THR A 448 24.24 8.37 -12.18
C THR A 448 23.80 6.90 -12.10
N GLY A 449 22.73 6.52 -12.81
CA GLY A 449 22.16 5.17 -12.73
C GLY A 449 21.22 4.99 -11.52
N ASN A 450 20.77 6.10 -10.92
CA ASN A 450 19.93 6.12 -9.75
C ASN A 450 18.57 6.74 -10.07
N THR A 451 17.53 6.27 -9.42
CA THR A 451 16.19 6.84 -9.54
C THR A 451 15.99 7.93 -8.50
N ASN A 452 15.54 9.10 -8.97
CA ASN A 452 15.33 10.27 -8.13
C ASN A 452 14.11 11.09 -8.58
N THR A 453 13.60 11.92 -7.67
CA THR A 453 12.66 12.99 -7.97
C THR A 453 12.92 14.22 -7.13
N HIS A 454 12.50 15.39 -7.61
CA HIS A 454 12.49 16.63 -6.82
C HIS A 454 11.22 16.65 -5.96
N GLY A 455 11.34 16.22 -4.69
CA GLY A 455 10.23 16.21 -3.74
C GLY A 455 10.04 17.59 -3.10
N ARG A 456 8.82 18.13 -3.19
CA ARG A 456 8.40 19.34 -2.46
C ARG A 456 7.38 18.96 -1.40
N PHE A 457 7.64 19.38 -0.15
CA PHE A 457 6.80 19.05 0.99
C PHE A 457 6.45 20.29 1.79
N PRO A 458 5.16 20.48 2.17
CA PRO A 458 4.74 21.65 2.95
C PRO A 458 5.29 21.61 4.39
N PRO A 459 5.45 22.79 5.06
CA PRO A 459 5.25 24.12 4.49
C PRO A 459 6.46 24.62 3.68
N ASP A 460 7.65 24.11 3.93
CA ASP A 460 8.93 24.36 3.26
C ASP A 460 9.91 23.22 3.58
N VAL A 461 10.94 23.08 2.77
CA VAL A 461 11.90 21.96 2.87
C VAL A 461 12.60 21.88 4.22
N ARG A 462 12.98 23.02 4.83
CA ARG A 462 13.68 23.05 6.14
C ARG A 462 12.77 22.59 7.26
N THR A 463 11.54 23.12 7.29
CA THR A 463 10.55 22.80 8.31
C THR A 463 10.12 21.34 8.18
N PHE A 464 9.87 20.88 6.95
CA PHE A 464 9.52 19.51 6.66
C PHE A 464 10.61 18.53 7.13
N LEU A 465 11.85 18.68 6.66
CA LEU A 465 12.95 17.77 7.00
C LEU A 465 13.24 17.76 8.50
N ARG A 466 13.11 18.91 9.18
CA ARG A 466 13.22 18.98 10.64
C ARG A 466 12.13 18.18 11.34
N LYS A 467 10.86 18.35 10.95
CA LYS A 467 9.73 17.60 11.53
C LYS A 467 9.89 16.10 11.29
N TRP A 468 10.21 15.71 10.06
CA TRP A 468 10.45 14.31 9.70
C TRP A 468 11.55 13.69 10.56
N SER A 469 12.70 14.34 10.65
CA SER A 469 13.85 13.84 11.40
C SER A 469 13.59 13.72 12.90
N LEU A 470 12.84 14.66 13.49
CA LEU A 470 12.50 14.64 14.92
C LEU A 470 11.50 13.55 15.30
N GLU A 471 10.76 13.00 14.35
CA GLU A 471 9.90 11.84 14.58
C GLU A 471 10.65 10.51 14.67
N GLY A 472 11.96 10.48 14.37
CA GLY A 472 12.82 9.29 14.47
C GLY A 472 12.49 8.21 13.44
N PRO A 473 12.46 8.54 12.13
CA PRO A 473 12.29 7.55 11.09
C PRO A 473 13.50 6.61 11.00
N THR A 474 13.35 5.48 10.32
CA THR A 474 14.47 4.86 9.62
C THR A 474 14.90 5.82 8.50
N HIS A 475 16.21 5.87 8.15
CA HIS A 475 16.62 6.76 7.06
C HIS A 475 16.00 6.37 5.72
N HIS A 476 15.63 5.10 5.55
CA HIS A 476 14.81 4.64 4.42
C HIS A 476 13.31 4.82 4.65
N PHE A 477 12.59 4.95 3.55
CA PHE A 477 11.13 4.97 3.51
C PHE A 477 10.58 4.39 2.21
N ALA A 478 9.32 3.95 2.23
CA ALA A 478 8.59 3.61 1.02
C ALA A 478 8.05 4.89 0.37
N LEU A 479 8.18 4.99 -0.96
CA LEU A 479 7.68 6.09 -1.78
C LEU A 479 6.63 5.59 -2.77
N GLY A 480 5.47 6.24 -2.79
CA GLY A 480 4.36 5.96 -3.70
C GLY A 480 3.77 7.22 -4.33
N VAL A 481 2.97 7.05 -5.39
CA VAL A 481 2.28 8.14 -6.09
C VAL A 481 0.87 8.33 -5.53
N GLY A 482 0.39 9.59 -5.50
CA GLY A 482 -0.89 9.96 -4.89
C GLY A 482 -0.75 10.44 -3.45
N HIS A 483 -1.86 10.99 -2.90
CA HIS A 483 -2.00 11.32 -1.48
C HIS A 483 -2.79 10.22 -0.78
N HIS A 484 -2.16 9.51 0.15
CA HIS A 484 -2.69 8.29 0.79
C HIS A 484 -2.52 8.27 2.32
N ALA A 485 -2.29 9.42 2.94
CA ALA A 485 -2.19 9.50 4.40
C ALA A 485 -3.48 9.05 5.10
N ALA A 486 -4.63 9.22 4.47
CA ALA A 486 -5.92 8.79 5.01
C ALA A 486 -5.98 7.25 5.15
N GLU A 487 -5.61 6.50 4.11
CA GLU A 487 -5.55 5.05 4.13
C GLU A 487 -4.52 4.54 5.15
N ILE A 488 -3.34 5.19 5.23
CA ILE A 488 -2.29 4.82 6.20
C ILE A 488 -2.76 5.07 7.62
N LYS A 489 -3.47 6.17 7.90
CA LYS A 489 -4.10 6.43 9.21
C LYS A 489 -5.14 5.35 9.56
N LYS A 490 -5.97 4.95 8.61
CA LYS A 490 -6.94 3.87 8.79
C LYS A 490 -6.23 2.54 9.10
N LEU A 491 -5.16 2.22 8.37
CA LEU A 491 -4.33 1.05 8.64
C LEU A 491 -3.68 1.11 10.04
N GLY A 492 -3.14 2.27 10.43
CA GLY A 492 -2.60 2.49 11.78
C GLY A 492 -3.63 2.20 12.86
N ARG A 493 -4.86 2.71 12.72
CA ARG A 493 -5.97 2.40 13.65
C ARG A 493 -6.32 0.92 13.68
N ALA A 494 -6.35 0.27 12.51
CA ALA A 494 -6.65 -1.17 12.41
C ALA A 494 -5.59 -2.04 13.10
N LEU A 495 -4.32 -1.64 13.06
CA LEU A 495 -3.18 -2.36 13.65
C LEU A 495 -2.80 -1.88 15.06
N GLY A 496 -3.43 -0.82 15.56
CA GLY A 496 -3.05 -0.19 16.84
C GLY A 496 -1.68 0.51 16.78
N ILE A 497 -1.27 0.99 15.60
CA ILE A 497 -0.01 1.69 15.37
C ILE A 497 -0.24 3.20 15.32
N GLU A 498 0.54 3.95 16.10
CA GLU A 498 0.55 5.40 16.03
C GLU A 498 0.95 5.87 14.62
N THR A 499 0.18 6.80 14.05
CA THR A 499 0.46 7.38 12.74
C THR A 499 0.63 8.89 12.85
N VAL A 500 1.81 9.38 12.49
CA VAL A 500 2.15 10.81 12.46
C VAL A 500 2.28 11.25 11.01
N VAL A 501 1.46 12.22 10.59
CA VAL A 501 1.58 12.86 9.26
C VAL A 501 2.28 14.19 9.45
N VAL A 502 3.56 14.25 9.11
CA VAL A 502 4.43 15.42 9.40
C VAL A 502 4.12 16.64 8.54
N THR A 503 3.39 16.45 7.44
CA THR A 503 2.97 17.52 6.52
C THR A 503 1.58 18.07 6.83
N GLU A 504 0.83 17.47 7.75
CA GLU A 504 -0.42 18.06 8.24
C GLU A 504 -0.12 19.25 9.17
N GLY A 505 -0.91 20.31 9.06
CA GLY A 505 -0.91 21.41 10.02
C GLY A 505 -1.36 20.91 11.40
N ARG A 506 -0.63 21.27 12.46
CA ARG A 506 -1.11 21.13 13.84
C ARG A 506 -2.09 22.25 14.16
#